data_a8032e640d8b1fbc2fc3a63d85584d56
#
_entry.id   a8032e640d8b1fbc2fc3a63d85584d56
#
_cell.length_a   1.000
_cell.length_b   1.000
_cell.length_c   1.000
_cell.angle_alpha   90.00
_cell.angle_beta   90.00
_cell.angle_gamma   90.00
#
_symmetry.space_group_name_H-M   'P 1'
#
loop_
_entity.id
_entity.type
_entity.pdbx_description
1 polymer ?
#
loop_
_entity_poly.entity_id
_entity_poly.type
_entity_poly.pdbx_seq_one_letter_code
_entity_poly.pdbx_strand_id
1 'polypeptide(L)'
;MLFSCSKSVKIDIEGRLTDKAASMVYLVVDGINPDTLTSAPVAADNSFRLRGEVAEPITAFICDDNGNTLSMLLTESAKLRLRPVPEGGYITEGGPINDKYNLAMSRLSDIARQIMALDPDTETAEEEYESLIARYHDILTTTITDNLDNIIGVELFLSQESNGMSAEDMRVRMAQFSPQMQNLAPMKQFAEYVEQYARTEVGQPFIDMELHTTTGGKQLSEVCKGKWVLLDFWATWCEPCLAEMPTLMQAYEKYAIRGLEICAVSLDMDPERWRTYIAENNLLWTNAIDYPLEGEPSAAEIYGLQAIPANFLISPQGKIVAKNLFGESLLHELAHHLGE
;
A
#
# COMPACT_ATOMS: atom_id res chain seq x y z
N MET A 1 23.08 30.86 -0.08
CA MET A 1 21.84 30.29 -0.66
C MET A 1 22.12 29.96 -2.11
N LEU A 2 22.46 28.71 -2.38
CA LEU A 2 22.55 28.20 -3.75
C LEU A 2 21.19 27.58 -4.05
N PHE A 3 20.34 28.30 -4.76
CA PHE A 3 19.15 27.72 -5.38
C PHE A 3 19.63 26.72 -6.44
N SER A 4 19.62 25.43 -6.10
CA SER A 4 19.68 24.38 -7.11
C SER A 4 18.40 24.51 -7.94
N CYS A 5 18.52 25.05 -9.12
CA CYS A 5 17.47 25.07 -10.10
C CYS A 5 17.29 23.62 -10.58
N SER A 6 16.38 22.87 -9.95
CA SER A 6 15.95 21.57 -10.51
C SER A 6 15.41 21.87 -11.90
N LYS A 7 16.01 21.26 -12.93
CA LYS A 7 15.48 21.40 -14.28
C LYS A 7 14.13 20.68 -14.31
N SER A 8 13.07 21.43 -14.64
CA SER A 8 11.75 20.85 -14.88
C SER A 8 11.83 19.74 -15.95
N VAL A 9 10.95 18.76 -15.82
CA VAL A 9 10.85 17.63 -16.75
C VAL A 9 9.81 17.95 -17.81
N LYS A 10 10.23 17.96 -19.08
CA LYS A 10 9.35 18.19 -20.23
C LYS A 10 8.67 16.89 -20.64
N ILE A 11 7.37 16.93 -20.76
CA ILE A 11 6.52 15.80 -21.19
C ILE A 11 6.27 15.94 -22.69
N ASP A 12 6.55 14.90 -23.45
CA ASP A 12 6.23 14.79 -24.89
C ASP A 12 5.93 13.30 -25.19
N ILE A 13 4.65 12.92 -25.16
CA ILE A 13 4.17 11.55 -25.33
C ILE A 13 3.26 11.49 -26.53
N GLU A 14 3.59 10.65 -27.51
CA GLU A 14 2.71 10.33 -28.63
C GLU A 14 2.16 8.91 -28.53
N GLY A 15 0.94 8.69 -28.99
CA GLY A 15 0.32 7.37 -28.95
C GLY A 15 -0.79 7.21 -29.97
N ARG A 16 -1.22 5.94 -30.12
CA ARG A 16 -2.40 5.58 -30.91
C ARG A 16 -3.17 4.50 -30.15
N LEU A 17 -4.45 4.76 -29.90
CA LEU A 17 -5.34 3.77 -29.26
C LEU A 17 -5.75 2.71 -30.28
N THR A 18 -5.96 1.49 -29.78
CA THR A 18 -6.37 0.33 -30.60
C THR A 18 -7.83 0.41 -31.04
N ASP A 19 -8.65 1.14 -30.28
CA ASP A 19 -10.08 1.34 -30.54
C ASP A 19 -10.48 2.82 -30.41
N LYS A 20 -11.73 3.13 -30.78
CA LYS A 20 -12.31 4.48 -30.71
C LYS A 20 -13.11 4.75 -29.42
N ALA A 21 -12.84 4.01 -28.36
CA ALA A 21 -13.64 4.10 -27.14
C ALA A 21 -13.46 5.43 -26.40
N ALA A 22 -12.31 6.11 -26.60
CA ALA A 22 -11.99 7.35 -25.92
C ALA A 22 -11.95 8.57 -26.84
N SER A 23 -12.39 9.73 -26.35
CA SER A 23 -12.31 11.03 -27.03
C SER A 23 -11.18 11.90 -26.49
N MET A 24 -10.75 11.66 -25.28
CA MET A 24 -9.68 12.36 -24.58
C MET A 24 -8.74 11.39 -23.88
N VAL A 25 -7.49 11.78 -23.76
CA VAL A 25 -6.51 11.14 -22.88
C VAL A 25 -5.93 12.18 -21.92
N TYR A 26 -5.62 11.72 -20.73
CA TYR A 26 -5.11 12.52 -19.62
C TYR A 26 -3.81 11.92 -19.11
N LEU A 27 -2.88 12.78 -18.70
CA LEU A 27 -1.76 12.39 -17.86
C LEU A 27 -2.08 12.85 -16.43
N VAL A 28 -2.15 11.92 -15.53
CA VAL A 28 -2.52 12.18 -14.13
C VAL A 28 -1.42 11.68 -13.19
N VAL A 29 -1.30 12.28 -12.01
CA VAL A 29 -0.49 11.77 -10.91
C VAL A 29 -1.37 10.86 -10.06
N ASP A 30 -0.83 9.75 -9.59
CA ASP A 30 -1.52 8.89 -8.63
C ASP A 30 -1.58 9.59 -7.27
N GLY A 31 -2.78 9.59 -6.66
CA GLY A 31 -3.02 10.19 -5.36
C GLY A 31 -4.52 10.20 -5.00
N ILE A 32 -4.83 10.51 -3.75
CA ILE A 32 -6.21 10.60 -3.22
C ILE A 32 -7.09 11.58 -4.03
N ASN A 33 -6.45 12.59 -4.66
CA ASN A 33 -7.07 13.50 -5.63
C ASN A 33 -6.14 13.56 -6.85
N PRO A 34 -6.37 12.76 -7.89
CA PRO A 34 -5.50 12.72 -9.06
C PRO A 34 -5.48 14.08 -9.77
N ASP A 35 -4.33 14.75 -9.72
CA ASP A 35 -4.11 15.99 -10.44
C ASP A 35 -3.85 15.70 -11.92
N THR A 36 -4.64 16.30 -12.79
CA THR A 36 -4.40 16.25 -14.24
C THR A 36 -3.24 17.16 -14.61
N LEU A 37 -2.12 16.57 -15.00
CA LEU A 37 -0.94 17.29 -15.45
C LEU A 37 -1.13 17.92 -16.85
N THR A 38 -1.73 17.15 -17.74
CA THR A 38 -2.05 17.57 -19.12
C THR A 38 -3.10 16.65 -19.72
N SER A 39 -3.74 17.11 -20.79
CA SER A 39 -4.70 16.31 -21.56
C SER A 39 -4.57 16.59 -23.05
N ALA A 40 -5.08 15.67 -23.88
CA ALA A 40 -5.12 15.82 -25.31
C ALA A 40 -6.34 15.12 -25.91
N PRO A 41 -6.96 15.69 -26.98
CA PRO A 41 -8.00 15.00 -27.72
C PRO A 41 -7.42 13.84 -28.53
N VAL A 42 -8.21 12.78 -28.68
CA VAL A 42 -7.93 11.67 -29.58
C VAL A 42 -8.41 12.00 -30.99
N ALA A 43 -7.50 11.99 -31.95
CA ALA A 43 -7.80 12.30 -33.35
C ALA A 43 -8.66 11.21 -34.02
N ALA A 44 -9.19 11.49 -35.23
CA ALA A 44 -10.03 10.55 -35.96
C ALA A 44 -9.33 9.22 -36.35
N ASP A 45 -7.99 9.22 -36.39
CA ASP A 45 -7.16 8.04 -36.61
C ASP A 45 -6.69 7.39 -35.32
N ASN A 46 -7.30 7.73 -34.18
CA ASN A 46 -7.00 7.28 -32.81
C ASN A 46 -5.63 7.75 -32.27
N SER A 47 -4.92 8.66 -32.98
CA SER A 47 -3.66 9.20 -32.49
C SER A 47 -3.90 10.35 -31.50
N PHE A 48 -2.94 10.55 -30.58
CA PHE A 48 -2.91 11.68 -29.65
C PHE A 48 -1.47 12.12 -29.36
N ARG A 49 -1.32 13.29 -28.77
CA ARG A 49 -0.03 13.76 -28.26
C ARG A 49 -0.22 14.58 -26.98
N LEU A 50 0.30 14.08 -25.87
CA LEU A 50 0.36 14.79 -24.59
C LEU A 50 1.63 15.62 -24.50
N ARG A 51 1.51 16.87 -24.09
CA ARG A 51 2.64 17.78 -23.85
C ARG A 51 2.40 18.56 -22.58
N GLY A 52 3.47 18.70 -21.79
CA GLY A 52 3.42 19.42 -20.53
C GLY A 52 4.79 19.56 -19.91
N GLU A 53 4.82 19.98 -18.67
CA GLU A 53 6.02 20.16 -17.89
C GLU A 53 5.69 19.91 -16.41
N VAL A 54 6.56 19.18 -15.70
CA VAL A 54 6.47 18.97 -14.26
C VAL A 54 7.74 19.47 -13.57
N ALA A 55 7.60 19.90 -12.32
CA ALA A 55 8.71 20.50 -11.58
C ALA A 55 9.85 19.50 -11.27
N GLU A 56 9.49 18.23 -11.11
CA GLU A 56 10.40 17.14 -10.74
C GLU A 56 9.97 15.82 -11.39
N PRO A 57 10.86 14.81 -11.50
CA PRO A 57 10.48 13.48 -11.95
C PRO A 57 9.43 12.86 -11.00
N ILE A 58 8.36 12.32 -11.57
CA ILE A 58 7.27 11.68 -10.84
C ILE A 58 6.78 10.45 -11.60
N THR A 59 6.10 9.55 -10.88
CA THR A 59 5.27 8.50 -11.46
C THR A 59 3.96 9.12 -11.93
N ALA A 60 3.54 8.79 -13.14
CA ALA A 60 2.30 9.30 -13.74
C ALA A 60 1.58 8.20 -14.52
N PHE A 61 0.29 8.41 -14.75
CA PHE A 61 -0.58 7.47 -15.45
C PHE A 61 -1.24 8.13 -16.65
N ILE A 62 -1.26 7.42 -17.77
CA ILE A 62 -2.08 7.80 -18.92
C ILE A 62 -3.43 7.14 -18.74
N CYS A 63 -4.49 7.96 -18.65
CA CYS A 63 -5.86 7.49 -18.52
C CYS A 63 -6.71 7.99 -19.69
N ASP A 64 -7.81 7.28 -19.98
CA ASP A 64 -8.83 7.72 -20.92
C ASP A 64 -9.99 8.45 -20.22
N ASP A 65 -10.91 9.01 -21.00
CA ASP A 65 -12.12 9.69 -20.49
C ASP A 65 -13.21 8.72 -19.98
N ASN A 66 -12.99 7.40 -20.06
CA ASN A 66 -13.83 6.37 -19.44
C ASN A 66 -13.30 5.96 -18.06
N GLY A 67 -12.18 6.53 -17.59
CA GLY A 67 -11.55 6.20 -16.33
C GLY A 67 -10.61 4.99 -16.39
N ASN A 68 -10.29 4.46 -17.57
CA ASN A 68 -9.35 3.35 -17.69
C ASN A 68 -7.92 3.87 -17.64
N THR A 69 -7.07 3.24 -16.83
CA THR A 69 -5.63 3.43 -16.86
C THR A 69 -5.04 2.64 -18.04
N LEU A 70 -4.44 3.37 -18.98
CA LEU A 70 -3.84 2.79 -20.18
C LEU A 70 -2.39 2.36 -19.94
N SER A 71 -1.60 3.19 -19.26
CA SER A 71 -0.19 2.90 -18.97
C SER A 71 0.30 3.74 -17.79
N MET A 72 1.20 3.19 -17.02
CA MET A 72 2.04 3.91 -16.07
C MET A 72 3.35 4.32 -16.76
N LEU A 73 3.93 5.42 -16.34
CA LEU A 73 5.25 5.88 -16.78
C LEU A 73 5.96 6.66 -15.69
N LEU A 74 7.28 6.73 -15.83
CA LEU A 74 8.14 7.62 -15.05
C LEU A 74 8.43 8.85 -15.92
N THR A 75 8.13 10.05 -15.42
CA THR A 75 8.30 11.27 -16.23
C THR A 75 9.77 11.56 -16.49
N GLU A 76 10.12 11.81 -17.75
CA GLU A 76 11.47 12.15 -18.21
C GLU A 76 11.43 13.11 -19.39
N SER A 77 12.49 13.90 -19.57
CA SER A 77 12.63 14.84 -20.70
C SER A 77 13.06 14.12 -21.98
N ALA A 78 12.25 13.17 -22.44
CA ALA A 78 12.42 12.42 -23.67
C ALA A 78 11.13 12.42 -24.49
N LYS A 79 11.23 12.00 -25.76
CA LYS A 79 10.03 11.68 -26.55
C LYS A 79 9.61 10.27 -26.24
N LEU A 80 8.47 10.15 -25.57
CA LEU A 80 7.89 8.87 -25.20
C LEU A 80 6.81 8.47 -26.21
N ARG A 81 6.56 7.16 -26.28
CA ARG A 81 5.54 6.58 -27.13
C ARG A 81 4.70 5.58 -26.35
N LEU A 82 3.37 5.75 -26.41
CA LEU A 82 2.43 4.73 -25.97
C LEU A 82 2.25 3.69 -27.07
N ARG A 83 2.56 2.43 -26.78
CA ARG A 83 2.45 1.30 -27.71
C ARG A 83 1.56 0.20 -27.13
N PRO A 84 0.63 -0.37 -27.92
CA PRO A 84 -0.13 -1.54 -27.48
C PRO A 84 0.78 -2.75 -27.33
N VAL A 85 0.45 -3.63 -26.36
CA VAL A 85 1.15 -4.90 -26.14
C VAL A 85 0.27 -6.09 -26.55
N PRO A 86 0.88 -7.21 -26.99
CA PRO A 86 0.14 -8.36 -27.51
C PRO A 86 -0.85 -8.97 -26.51
N GLU A 87 -0.50 -8.93 -25.23
CA GLU A 87 -1.30 -9.47 -24.12
C GLU A 87 -2.50 -8.57 -23.75
N GLY A 88 -2.64 -7.42 -24.41
CA GLY A 88 -3.63 -6.38 -24.12
C GLY A 88 -3.09 -5.25 -23.26
N GLY A 89 -3.69 -4.04 -23.42
CA GLY A 89 -3.20 -2.83 -22.77
C GLY A 89 -2.07 -2.14 -23.51
N TYR A 90 -1.31 -1.31 -22.81
CA TYR A 90 -0.29 -0.45 -23.41
C TYR A 90 0.95 -0.35 -22.52
N ILE A 91 2.09 -0.02 -23.15
CA ILE A 91 3.35 0.30 -22.50
C ILE A 91 3.87 1.66 -23.00
N THR A 92 4.46 2.43 -22.11
CA THR A 92 5.14 3.70 -22.47
C THR A 92 6.64 3.43 -22.59
N GLU A 93 7.22 3.73 -23.76
CA GLU A 93 8.61 3.44 -24.12
C GLU A 93 9.27 4.62 -24.85
N GLY A 94 10.56 4.50 -25.19
CA GLY A 94 11.32 5.43 -26.04
C GLY A 94 12.16 6.45 -25.28
N GLY A 95 12.28 6.31 -23.97
CA GLY A 95 13.20 7.10 -23.15
C GLY A 95 14.05 6.21 -22.26
N PRO A 96 15.28 6.64 -21.88
CA PRO A 96 16.21 5.81 -21.12
C PRO A 96 15.67 5.37 -19.75
N ILE A 97 14.84 6.19 -19.11
CA ILE A 97 14.22 5.87 -17.81
C ILE A 97 13.14 4.81 -17.99
N ASN A 98 12.16 5.08 -18.88
CA ASN A 98 11.04 4.15 -19.10
C ASN A 98 11.50 2.82 -19.70
N ASP A 99 12.43 2.84 -20.66
CA ASP A 99 12.95 1.60 -21.27
C ASP A 99 13.68 0.72 -20.24
N LYS A 100 14.48 1.33 -19.34
CA LYS A 100 15.16 0.61 -18.26
C LYS A 100 14.17 0.09 -17.22
N TYR A 101 13.19 0.90 -16.82
CA TYR A 101 12.12 0.50 -15.90
C TYR A 101 11.32 -0.67 -16.47
N ASN A 102 10.87 -0.58 -17.71
CA ASN A 102 10.11 -1.64 -18.37
C ASN A 102 10.88 -2.96 -18.45
N LEU A 103 12.20 -2.89 -18.71
CA LEU A 103 13.05 -4.09 -18.71
C LEU A 103 13.11 -4.74 -17.33
N ALA A 104 13.24 -3.95 -16.27
CA ALA A 104 13.23 -4.47 -14.90
C ALA A 104 11.87 -5.10 -14.55
N MET A 105 10.77 -4.40 -14.84
CA MET A 105 9.42 -4.89 -14.60
C MET A 105 9.10 -6.17 -15.38
N SER A 106 9.56 -6.28 -16.63
CA SER A 106 9.41 -7.51 -17.41
C SER A 106 10.09 -8.70 -16.73
N ARG A 107 11.33 -8.52 -16.24
CA ARG A 107 12.06 -9.59 -15.53
C ARG A 107 11.39 -10.00 -14.22
N LEU A 108 10.91 -9.02 -13.44
CA LEU A 108 10.19 -9.29 -12.19
C LEU A 108 8.86 -10.02 -12.47
N SER A 109 8.10 -9.56 -13.47
CA SER A 109 6.85 -10.20 -13.90
C SER A 109 7.04 -11.63 -14.41
N ASP A 110 8.16 -11.89 -15.10
CA ASP A 110 8.49 -13.25 -15.55
C ASP A 110 8.70 -14.21 -14.36
N ILE A 111 9.38 -13.75 -13.31
CA ILE A 111 9.55 -14.54 -12.08
C ILE A 111 8.22 -14.69 -11.34
N ALA A 112 7.45 -13.62 -11.20
CA ALA A 112 6.14 -13.69 -10.56
C ALA A 112 5.21 -14.70 -11.25
N ARG A 113 5.21 -14.75 -12.59
CA ARG A 113 4.46 -15.77 -13.34
C ARG A 113 4.97 -17.19 -13.09
N GLN A 114 6.29 -17.40 -12.94
CA GLN A 114 6.84 -18.71 -12.59
C GLN A 114 6.38 -19.13 -11.20
N ILE A 115 6.40 -18.21 -10.21
CA ILE A 115 5.89 -18.48 -8.85
C ILE A 115 4.41 -18.87 -8.88
N MET A 116 3.57 -18.12 -9.62
CA MET A 116 2.14 -18.43 -9.75
C MET A 116 1.84 -19.74 -10.47
N ALA A 117 2.77 -20.24 -11.28
CA ALA A 117 2.64 -21.48 -12.01
C ALA A 117 3.21 -22.70 -11.27
N LEU A 118 3.79 -22.53 -10.08
CA LEU A 118 4.26 -23.65 -9.26
C LEU A 118 3.08 -24.51 -8.83
N ASP A 119 3.26 -25.81 -8.94
CA ASP A 119 2.34 -26.80 -8.37
C ASP A 119 2.74 -27.06 -6.91
N PRO A 120 1.93 -26.65 -5.93
CA PRO A 120 2.28 -26.75 -4.51
C PRO A 120 2.41 -28.21 -4.03
N ASP A 121 1.88 -29.17 -4.78
CA ASP A 121 1.88 -30.58 -4.40
C ASP A 121 3.17 -31.34 -4.86
N THR A 122 4.11 -30.66 -5.52
CA THR A 122 5.38 -31.27 -5.94
C THR A 122 6.40 -31.30 -4.79
N GLU A 123 7.26 -32.35 -4.72
CA GLU A 123 8.31 -32.46 -3.70
C GLU A 123 9.33 -31.30 -3.73
N THR A 124 9.47 -30.60 -4.85
CA THR A 124 10.44 -29.51 -5.06
C THR A 124 9.80 -28.11 -4.97
N ALA A 125 8.47 -28.02 -4.77
CA ALA A 125 7.76 -26.74 -4.83
C ALA A 125 8.31 -25.69 -3.87
N GLU A 126 8.63 -26.07 -2.65
CA GLU A 126 9.17 -25.14 -1.62
C GLU A 126 10.57 -24.64 -2.01
N GLU A 127 11.47 -25.54 -2.44
CA GLU A 127 12.83 -25.17 -2.90
C GLU A 127 12.79 -24.29 -4.15
N GLU A 128 11.91 -24.60 -5.10
CA GLU A 128 11.71 -23.80 -6.31
C GLU A 128 11.14 -22.42 -5.97
N TYR A 129 10.16 -22.34 -5.07
CA TYR A 129 9.59 -21.09 -4.58
C TYR A 129 10.65 -20.21 -3.92
N GLU A 130 11.43 -20.74 -2.97
CA GLU A 130 12.50 -19.99 -2.31
C GLU A 130 13.55 -19.49 -3.31
N SER A 131 13.93 -20.30 -4.30
CA SER A 131 14.87 -19.93 -5.36
C SER A 131 14.33 -18.79 -6.22
N LEU A 132 13.03 -18.83 -6.59
CA LEU A 132 12.39 -17.78 -7.38
C LEU A 132 12.27 -16.49 -6.59
N ILE A 133 11.88 -16.55 -5.32
CA ILE A 133 11.81 -15.38 -4.43
C ILE A 133 13.18 -14.74 -4.27
N ALA A 134 14.23 -15.52 -4.05
CA ALA A 134 15.60 -15.01 -3.94
C ALA A 134 16.03 -14.27 -5.23
N ARG A 135 15.71 -14.83 -6.41
CA ARG A 135 15.99 -14.19 -7.71
C ARG A 135 15.17 -12.91 -7.90
N TYR A 136 13.92 -12.91 -7.46
CA TYR A 136 13.06 -11.69 -7.51
C TYR A 136 13.70 -10.57 -6.69
N HIS A 137 14.06 -10.85 -5.45
CA HIS A 137 14.70 -9.88 -4.57
C HIS A 137 16.06 -9.40 -5.09
N ASP A 138 16.89 -10.30 -5.65
CA ASP A 138 18.18 -9.92 -6.23
C ASP A 138 18.01 -8.93 -7.39
N ILE A 139 17.09 -9.19 -8.33
CA ILE A 139 16.82 -8.29 -9.45
C ILE A 139 16.28 -6.95 -8.95
N LEU A 140 15.34 -6.97 -8.00
CA LEU A 140 14.73 -5.76 -7.43
C LEU A 140 15.79 -4.89 -6.75
N THR A 141 16.50 -5.47 -5.78
CA THR A 141 17.53 -4.76 -4.99
C THR A 141 18.68 -4.24 -5.85
N THR A 142 19.15 -5.05 -6.83
CA THR A 142 20.17 -4.62 -7.79
C THR A 142 19.67 -3.47 -8.64
N THR A 143 18.44 -3.56 -9.17
CA THR A 143 17.87 -2.50 -9.99
C THR A 143 17.74 -1.20 -9.20
N ILE A 144 17.29 -1.24 -7.96
CA ILE A 144 17.20 -0.05 -7.09
C ILE A 144 18.60 0.51 -6.83
N THR A 145 19.56 -0.34 -6.49
CA THR A 145 20.94 0.08 -6.17
C THR A 145 21.62 0.75 -7.36
N ASP A 146 21.39 0.26 -8.57
CA ASP A 146 21.88 0.86 -9.82
C ASP A 146 21.15 2.15 -10.21
N ASN A 147 20.12 2.57 -9.46
CA ASN A 147 19.27 3.71 -9.77
C ASN A 147 18.99 4.60 -8.53
N LEU A 148 19.92 4.68 -7.59
CA LEU A 148 19.80 5.53 -6.39
C LEU A 148 19.81 7.05 -6.70
N ASP A 149 20.15 7.43 -7.93
CA ASP A 149 20.23 8.80 -8.41
C ASP A 149 19.10 9.19 -9.38
N ASN A 150 18.12 8.31 -9.58
CA ASN A 150 17.00 8.58 -10.49
C ASN A 150 15.68 7.96 -10.02
N ILE A 151 14.58 8.34 -10.70
CA ILE A 151 13.21 7.99 -10.31
C ILE A 151 12.89 6.48 -10.36
N ILE A 152 13.64 5.67 -11.13
CA ILE A 152 13.43 4.22 -11.20
C ILE A 152 13.65 3.60 -9.81
N GLY A 153 14.77 3.97 -9.17
CA GLY A 153 15.07 3.47 -7.83
C GLY A 153 14.02 3.89 -6.81
N VAL A 154 13.57 5.16 -6.87
CA VAL A 154 12.52 5.68 -5.97
C VAL A 154 11.23 4.90 -6.16
N GLU A 155 10.75 4.75 -7.40
CA GLU A 155 9.51 4.04 -7.70
C GLU A 155 9.55 2.58 -7.20
N LEU A 156 10.61 1.83 -7.53
CA LEU A 156 10.74 0.43 -7.12
C LEU A 156 10.91 0.27 -5.61
N PHE A 157 11.61 1.19 -4.96
CA PHE A 157 11.72 1.18 -3.50
C PHE A 157 10.35 1.41 -2.84
N LEU A 158 9.64 2.47 -3.22
CA LEU A 158 8.37 2.83 -2.62
C LEU A 158 7.26 1.80 -2.91
N SER A 159 7.22 1.26 -4.14
CA SER A 159 6.13 0.36 -4.56
C SER A 159 6.36 -1.11 -4.19
N GLN A 160 7.61 -1.55 -4.01
CA GLN A 160 7.93 -2.97 -3.86
C GLN A 160 8.91 -3.30 -2.73
N GLU A 161 10.13 -2.70 -2.69
CA GLU A 161 11.17 -3.12 -1.75
C GLU A 161 10.82 -2.78 -0.30
N SER A 162 10.15 -1.65 -0.05
CA SER A 162 9.81 -1.20 1.31
C SER A 162 8.79 -2.10 2.02
N ASN A 163 8.06 -2.92 1.27
CA ASN A 163 7.07 -3.83 1.84
C ASN A 163 7.72 -4.87 2.76
N GLY A 164 7.28 -4.90 4.01
CA GLY A 164 7.80 -5.83 5.02
C GLY A 164 9.12 -5.41 5.69
N MET A 165 9.69 -4.26 5.31
CA MET A 165 10.87 -3.72 5.99
C MET A 165 10.50 -3.12 7.36
N SER A 166 11.45 -3.15 8.30
CA SER A 166 11.36 -2.35 9.53
C SER A 166 11.54 -0.85 9.22
N ALA A 167 11.05 0.02 10.10
CA ALA A 167 11.26 1.46 9.96
C ALA A 167 12.76 1.84 9.90
N GLU A 168 13.59 1.13 10.66
CA GLU A 168 15.04 1.35 10.64
C GLU A 168 15.65 0.96 9.29
N ASP A 169 15.27 -0.20 8.73
CA ASP A 169 15.76 -0.63 7.42
C ASP A 169 15.29 0.32 6.32
N MET A 170 14.03 0.81 6.39
CA MET A 170 13.52 1.83 5.47
C MET A 170 14.36 3.11 5.55
N ARG A 171 14.68 3.61 6.75
CA ARG A 171 15.54 4.80 6.93
C ARG A 171 16.94 4.59 6.36
N VAL A 172 17.56 3.45 6.67
CA VAL A 172 18.88 3.08 6.15
C VAL A 172 18.85 3.04 4.62
N ARG A 173 17.83 2.45 4.02
CA ARG A 173 17.68 2.37 2.56
C ARG A 173 17.45 3.75 1.94
N MET A 174 16.56 4.56 2.50
CA MET A 174 16.31 5.94 2.04
C MET A 174 17.58 6.80 2.06
N ALA A 175 18.42 6.64 3.07
CA ALA A 175 19.67 7.39 3.18
C ALA A 175 20.70 7.07 2.08
N GLN A 176 20.56 5.94 1.37
CA GLN A 176 21.44 5.58 0.25
C GLN A 176 21.11 6.35 -1.03
N PHE A 177 19.88 6.85 -1.18
CA PHE A 177 19.49 7.63 -2.36
C PHE A 177 20.24 8.96 -2.43
N SER A 178 20.44 9.45 -3.64
CA SER A 178 21.04 10.78 -3.83
C SER A 178 20.21 11.87 -3.13
N PRO A 179 20.81 12.99 -2.70
CA PRO A 179 20.07 14.09 -2.09
C PRO A 179 18.93 14.63 -2.94
N GLN A 180 19.05 14.54 -4.28
CA GLN A 180 18.00 14.95 -5.19
C GLN A 180 16.79 14.01 -5.07
N MET A 181 17.00 12.70 -5.02
CA MET A 181 15.93 11.70 -4.89
C MET A 181 15.28 11.75 -3.51
N GLN A 182 16.06 11.90 -2.44
CA GLN A 182 15.52 12.08 -1.09
C GLN A 182 14.61 13.32 -0.96
N ASN A 183 14.83 14.34 -1.79
CA ASN A 183 14.05 15.58 -1.77
C ASN A 183 12.78 15.55 -2.64
N LEU A 184 12.52 14.49 -3.41
CA LEU A 184 11.27 14.32 -4.14
C LEU A 184 10.06 14.26 -3.20
N ALA A 185 8.93 14.79 -3.63
CA ALA A 185 7.70 14.81 -2.82
C ALA A 185 7.30 13.40 -2.35
N PRO A 186 7.30 12.33 -3.18
CA PRO A 186 6.97 10.98 -2.74
C PRO A 186 7.91 10.46 -1.64
N MET A 187 9.22 10.73 -1.73
CA MET A 187 10.19 10.30 -0.72
C MET A 187 10.00 11.03 0.61
N LYS A 188 9.64 12.31 0.59
CA LYS A 188 9.32 13.07 1.81
C LYS A 188 8.06 12.56 2.48
N GLN A 189 7.00 12.31 1.70
CA GLN A 189 5.77 11.71 2.23
C GLN A 189 6.04 10.32 2.82
N PHE A 190 6.86 9.53 2.15
CA PHE A 190 7.25 8.22 2.67
C PHE A 190 8.09 8.34 3.96
N ALA A 191 8.96 9.34 4.09
CA ALA A 191 9.69 9.59 5.34
C ALA A 191 8.73 9.88 6.51
N GLU A 192 7.70 10.69 6.28
CA GLU A 192 6.66 10.96 7.29
C GLU A 192 5.91 9.67 7.66
N TYR A 193 5.57 8.84 6.66
CA TYR A 193 4.99 7.52 6.90
C TYR A 193 5.89 6.62 7.73
N VAL A 194 7.20 6.55 7.45
CA VAL A 194 8.17 5.75 8.21
C VAL A 194 8.22 6.17 9.69
N GLU A 195 8.13 7.47 9.98
CA GLU A 195 8.08 7.95 11.37
C GLU A 195 6.77 7.54 12.09
N GLN A 196 5.65 7.52 11.39
CA GLN A 196 4.38 7.02 11.94
C GLN A 196 4.43 5.49 12.13
N TYR A 197 4.91 4.76 11.12
CA TYR A 197 5.06 3.31 11.15
C TYR A 197 5.95 2.83 12.30
N ALA A 198 7.07 3.53 12.56
CA ALA A 198 7.98 3.23 13.67
C ALA A 198 7.30 3.28 15.04
N ARG A 199 6.27 4.12 15.21
CA ARG A 199 5.55 4.25 16.49
C ARG A 199 4.68 3.05 16.81
N THR A 200 4.33 2.25 15.79
CA THR A 200 3.47 1.06 15.93
C THR A 200 4.19 -0.23 15.60
N GLU A 201 5.54 -0.24 15.61
CA GLU A 201 6.31 -1.47 15.42
C GLU A 201 6.20 -2.41 16.62
N VAL A 202 6.49 -3.68 16.36
CA VAL A 202 6.58 -4.71 17.42
C VAL A 202 7.61 -4.29 18.47
N GLY A 203 7.23 -4.39 19.73
CA GLY A 203 8.01 -3.95 20.89
C GLY A 203 7.66 -2.53 21.37
N GLN A 204 7.01 -1.70 20.56
CA GLN A 204 6.56 -0.36 20.95
C GLN A 204 5.32 -0.42 21.87
N PRO A 205 5.12 0.57 22.73
CA PRO A 205 3.86 0.72 23.43
C PRO A 205 2.74 1.02 22.44
N PHE A 206 1.52 0.51 22.70
CA PHE A 206 0.37 0.93 21.93
C PHE A 206 0.12 2.44 22.06
N ILE A 207 -0.52 3.04 21.08
CA ILE A 207 -0.89 4.46 21.12
C ILE A 207 -2.30 4.56 21.63
N ASP A 208 -2.50 5.28 22.76
CA ASP A 208 -3.81 5.50 23.32
C ASP A 208 -4.64 6.44 22.45
N MET A 209 -5.94 6.17 22.36
CA MET A 209 -6.87 6.98 21.56
C MET A 209 -8.30 6.86 22.11
N GLU A 210 -9.13 7.83 21.80
CA GLU A 210 -10.56 7.77 22.09
C GLU A 210 -11.27 6.85 21.09
N LEU A 211 -12.11 5.95 21.61
CA LEU A 211 -12.92 5.00 20.86
C LEU A 211 -14.37 5.42 20.91
N HIS A 212 -15.02 5.62 19.77
CA HIS A 212 -16.46 5.80 19.69
C HIS A 212 -17.16 4.45 19.61
N THR A 213 -17.48 3.88 20.78
CA THR A 213 -18.09 2.55 20.87
C THR A 213 -19.61 2.58 20.73
N THR A 214 -20.23 1.40 20.59
CA THR A 214 -21.70 1.24 20.59
C THR A 214 -22.36 1.72 21.90
N THR A 215 -21.60 1.85 22.97
CA THR A 215 -22.09 2.25 24.32
C THR A 215 -21.59 3.63 24.75
N GLY A 216 -20.84 4.34 23.91
CA GLY A 216 -20.30 5.67 24.19
C GLY A 216 -18.79 5.76 24.02
N GLY A 217 -18.22 6.91 24.35
CA GLY A 217 -16.75 7.13 24.29
C GLY A 217 -16.02 6.31 25.34
N LYS A 218 -14.83 5.78 24.97
CA LYS A 218 -13.97 4.99 25.83
C LYS A 218 -12.52 5.14 25.37
N GLN A 219 -11.57 5.18 26.32
CA GLN A 219 -10.15 5.17 25.95
C GLN A 219 -9.68 3.75 25.64
N LEU A 220 -8.81 3.59 24.63
CA LEU A 220 -8.22 2.29 24.30
C LEU A 220 -7.45 1.71 25.50
N SER A 221 -6.79 2.55 26.29
CA SER A 221 -6.10 2.15 27.54
C SER A 221 -7.02 1.50 28.57
N GLU A 222 -8.32 1.82 28.59
CA GLU A 222 -9.29 1.16 29.45
C GLU A 222 -9.61 -0.26 28.95
N VAL A 223 -9.62 -0.47 27.64
CA VAL A 223 -9.81 -1.78 27.01
C VAL A 223 -8.58 -2.66 27.24
N CYS A 224 -7.38 -2.10 27.09
CA CYS A 224 -6.10 -2.80 27.21
C CYS A 224 -5.71 -3.18 28.64
N LYS A 225 -6.37 -2.62 29.66
CA LYS A 225 -5.94 -2.77 31.06
C LYS A 225 -5.88 -4.23 31.52
N GLY A 226 -4.65 -4.76 31.57
CA GLY A 226 -4.37 -6.12 32.08
C GLY A 226 -4.85 -7.26 31.18
N LYS A 227 -5.20 -6.98 29.94
CA LYS A 227 -5.69 -7.94 28.96
C LYS A 227 -4.74 -8.07 27.77
N TRP A 228 -4.80 -9.19 27.10
CA TRP A 228 -4.39 -9.31 25.72
C TRP A 228 -5.45 -8.63 24.85
N VAL A 229 -5.06 -7.73 23.95
CA VAL A 229 -6.01 -7.04 23.07
C VAL A 229 -5.57 -7.22 21.62
N LEU A 230 -6.47 -7.75 20.81
CA LEU A 230 -6.36 -7.65 19.36
C LEU A 230 -7.08 -6.36 18.93
N LEU A 231 -6.31 -5.32 18.63
CA LEU A 231 -6.82 -4.10 18.04
C LEU A 231 -6.91 -4.33 16.52
N ASP A 232 -8.14 -4.44 16.02
CA ASP A 232 -8.44 -4.80 14.63
C ASP A 232 -9.11 -3.65 13.89
N PHE A 233 -8.60 -3.31 12.70
CA PHE A 233 -9.13 -2.26 11.84
C PHE A 233 -9.79 -2.86 10.61
N TRP A 234 -11.05 -2.55 10.42
CA TRP A 234 -11.91 -3.16 9.40
C TRP A 234 -12.97 -2.20 8.86
N ALA A 235 -13.82 -2.65 7.95
CA ALA A 235 -15.04 -1.95 7.54
C ALA A 235 -16.05 -2.91 6.91
N THR A 236 -17.32 -2.53 6.90
CA THR A 236 -18.41 -3.34 6.29
C THR A 236 -18.31 -3.42 4.75
N TRP A 237 -17.55 -2.56 4.12
CA TRP A 237 -17.29 -2.55 2.67
C TRP A 237 -15.97 -3.25 2.30
N CYS A 238 -15.19 -3.68 3.28
CA CYS A 238 -13.90 -4.35 3.09
C CYS A 238 -14.11 -5.86 2.98
N GLU A 239 -14.18 -6.40 1.78
CA GLU A 239 -14.41 -7.83 1.55
C GLU A 239 -13.34 -8.73 2.20
N PRO A 240 -12.02 -8.44 2.12
CA PRO A 240 -11.01 -9.22 2.86
C PRO A 240 -11.20 -9.17 4.38
N CYS A 241 -11.62 -8.03 4.94
CA CYS A 241 -11.91 -7.93 6.38
C CYS A 241 -13.08 -8.84 6.79
N LEU A 242 -14.13 -8.87 5.95
CA LEU A 242 -15.29 -9.73 6.22
C LEU A 242 -14.94 -11.23 6.13
N ALA A 243 -13.98 -11.59 5.28
CA ALA A 243 -13.47 -12.96 5.18
C ALA A 243 -12.73 -13.41 6.46
N GLU A 244 -12.13 -12.49 7.23
CA GLU A 244 -11.46 -12.77 8.49
C GLU A 244 -12.41 -12.87 9.70
N MET A 245 -13.65 -12.38 9.61
CA MET A 245 -14.61 -12.40 10.74
C MET A 245 -14.82 -13.78 11.37
N PRO A 246 -14.94 -14.89 10.62
CA PRO A 246 -15.04 -16.23 11.21
C PRO A 246 -13.83 -16.59 12.08
N THR A 247 -12.63 -16.23 11.66
CA THR A 247 -11.38 -16.46 12.42
C THR A 247 -11.37 -15.64 13.71
N LEU A 248 -11.78 -14.37 13.66
CA LEU A 248 -11.91 -13.50 14.83
C LEU A 248 -12.95 -14.07 15.84
N MET A 249 -14.09 -14.55 15.34
CA MET A 249 -15.12 -15.17 16.18
C MET A 249 -14.59 -16.44 16.87
N GLN A 250 -13.89 -17.31 16.14
CA GLN A 250 -13.24 -18.50 16.69
C GLN A 250 -12.19 -18.13 17.75
N ALA A 251 -11.36 -17.13 17.47
CA ALA A 251 -10.35 -16.64 18.40
C ALA A 251 -11.00 -16.09 19.69
N TYR A 252 -12.05 -15.30 19.56
CA TYR A 252 -12.76 -14.73 20.71
C TYR A 252 -13.44 -15.81 21.55
N GLU A 253 -14.15 -16.74 20.93
CA GLU A 253 -14.80 -17.87 21.62
C GLU A 253 -13.80 -18.69 22.44
N LYS A 254 -12.62 -18.99 21.86
CA LYS A 254 -11.60 -19.81 22.51
C LYS A 254 -10.84 -19.06 23.60
N TYR A 255 -10.48 -17.78 23.37
CA TYR A 255 -9.49 -17.09 24.19
C TYR A 255 -10.05 -15.95 25.07
N ALA A 256 -11.30 -15.51 24.91
CA ALA A 256 -11.87 -14.46 25.76
C ALA A 256 -11.82 -14.82 27.25
N ILE A 257 -12.15 -16.08 27.61
CA ILE A 257 -12.06 -16.57 28.99
C ILE A 257 -10.61 -16.62 29.51
N ARG A 258 -9.63 -16.59 28.64
CA ARG A 258 -8.19 -16.57 28.95
C ARG A 258 -7.60 -15.16 28.99
N GLY A 259 -8.45 -14.15 28.84
CA GLY A 259 -8.06 -12.75 28.93
C GLY A 259 -7.81 -12.04 27.59
N LEU A 260 -8.24 -12.64 26.46
CA LEU A 260 -8.28 -11.93 25.19
C LEU A 260 -9.49 -10.99 25.14
N GLU A 261 -9.28 -9.78 24.73
CA GLU A 261 -10.29 -8.86 24.23
C GLU A 261 -10.02 -8.57 22.74
N ILE A 262 -11.05 -8.42 21.94
CA ILE A 262 -10.94 -7.84 20.60
C ILE A 262 -11.49 -6.41 20.68
N CYS A 263 -10.74 -5.45 20.15
CA CYS A 263 -11.17 -4.08 19.96
C CYS A 263 -11.21 -3.82 18.46
N ALA A 264 -12.39 -3.97 17.85
CA ALA A 264 -12.59 -3.80 16.43
C ALA A 264 -13.00 -2.35 16.11
N VAL A 265 -12.13 -1.63 15.42
CA VAL A 265 -12.33 -0.23 15.01
C VAL A 265 -12.72 -0.21 13.53
N SER A 266 -13.95 0.15 13.26
CA SER A 266 -14.48 0.25 11.89
C SER A 266 -14.13 1.60 11.26
N LEU A 267 -13.70 1.58 10.00
CA LEU A 267 -13.50 2.77 9.15
C LEU A 267 -14.74 3.10 8.30
N ASP A 268 -15.92 2.63 8.71
CA ASP A 268 -17.17 2.95 8.03
C ASP A 268 -17.54 4.42 8.23
N MET A 269 -17.98 5.06 7.16
CA MET A 269 -18.56 6.41 7.21
C MET A 269 -20.05 6.40 7.53
N ASP A 270 -20.70 5.23 7.53
CA ASP A 270 -22.12 5.03 7.85
C ASP A 270 -22.28 4.28 9.18
N PRO A 271 -22.53 4.98 10.30
CA PRO A 271 -22.69 4.35 11.62
C PRO A 271 -23.87 3.39 11.71
N GLU A 272 -24.94 3.58 10.92
CA GLU A 272 -26.12 2.69 10.96
C GLU A 272 -25.81 1.35 10.28
N ARG A 273 -25.10 1.37 9.14
CA ARG A 273 -24.63 0.17 8.47
C ARG A 273 -23.69 -0.64 9.37
N TRP A 274 -22.74 0.02 10.02
CA TRP A 274 -21.84 -0.57 10.99
C TRP A 274 -22.59 -1.23 12.17
N ARG A 275 -23.55 -0.51 12.81
CA ARG A 275 -24.35 -1.06 13.91
C ARG A 275 -25.19 -2.27 13.49
N THR A 276 -25.78 -2.20 12.31
CA THR A 276 -26.59 -3.28 11.75
C THR A 276 -25.73 -4.53 11.58
N TYR A 277 -24.54 -4.40 10.98
CA TYR A 277 -23.61 -5.51 10.79
C TYR A 277 -23.21 -6.18 12.12
N ILE A 278 -22.86 -5.38 13.13
CA ILE A 278 -22.51 -5.89 14.47
C ILE A 278 -23.68 -6.70 15.07
N ALA A 279 -24.89 -6.18 14.97
CA ALA A 279 -26.08 -6.82 15.53
C ALA A 279 -26.43 -8.13 14.80
N GLU A 280 -26.43 -8.11 13.47
CA GLU A 280 -26.74 -9.29 12.66
C GLU A 280 -25.73 -10.43 12.82
N ASN A 281 -24.45 -10.10 13.02
CA ASN A 281 -23.37 -11.07 13.19
C ASN A 281 -23.04 -11.36 14.66
N ASN A 282 -23.76 -10.74 15.60
CA ASN A 282 -23.59 -10.96 17.05
C ASN A 282 -22.12 -10.80 17.52
N LEU A 283 -21.47 -9.71 17.11
CA LEU A 283 -20.08 -9.43 17.47
C LEU A 283 -19.99 -8.94 18.92
N LEU A 284 -19.58 -9.84 19.84
CA LEU A 284 -19.69 -9.65 21.30
C LEU A 284 -18.53 -8.86 21.93
N TRP A 285 -17.48 -8.59 21.17
CA TRP A 285 -16.30 -7.85 21.63
C TRP A 285 -16.50 -6.33 21.60
N THR A 286 -15.48 -5.57 22.00
CA THR A 286 -15.50 -4.10 21.94
C THR A 286 -15.52 -3.64 20.49
N ASN A 287 -16.65 -3.08 20.06
CA ASN A 287 -16.81 -2.52 18.71
C ASN A 287 -16.78 -0.99 18.79
N ALA A 288 -15.91 -0.37 18.02
CA ALA A 288 -15.77 1.08 17.86
C ALA A 288 -15.85 1.47 16.39
N ILE A 289 -16.17 2.72 16.14
CA ILE A 289 -16.12 3.33 14.81
C ILE A 289 -15.12 4.48 14.83
N ASP A 290 -14.31 4.60 13.79
CA ASP A 290 -13.37 5.69 13.57
C ASP A 290 -14.15 6.92 13.06
N TYR A 291 -14.51 7.81 13.98
CA TYR A 291 -15.29 8.99 13.67
C TYR A 291 -14.59 10.23 14.27
N PRO A 292 -13.47 10.67 13.64
CA PRO A 292 -12.70 11.79 14.18
C PRO A 292 -13.51 13.07 14.17
N LEU A 293 -13.35 13.87 15.21
CA LEU A 293 -13.86 15.23 15.22
C LEU A 293 -13.06 16.10 14.23
N GLU A 294 -13.67 17.19 13.75
CA GLU A 294 -13.02 18.09 12.80
C GLU A 294 -11.68 18.61 13.35
N GLY A 295 -10.59 18.28 12.64
CA GLY A 295 -9.20 18.65 13.01
C GLY A 295 -8.47 17.65 13.91
N GLU A 296 -9.11 16.55 14.30
CA GLU A 296 -8.45 15.44 15.00
C GLU A 296 -8.03 14.33 14.04
N PRO A 297 -6.88 13.67 14.28
CA PRO A 297 -6.47 12.55 13.43
C PRO A 297 -7.39 11.34 13.66
N SER A 298 -7.69 10.64 12.58
CA SER A 298 -8.41 9.37 12.63
C SER A 298 -7.57 8.28 13.33
N ALA A 299 -8.25 7.22 13.79
CA ALA A 299 -7.57 6.06 14.35
C ALA A 299 -6.64 5.40 13.32
N ALA A 300 -7.04 5.41 12.05
CA ALA A 300 -6.22 4.94 10.94
C ALA A 300 -4.93 5.79 10.78
N GLU A 301 -5.03 7.11 10.88
CA GLU A 301 -3.86 8.01 10.83
C GLU A 301 -2.97 7.86 12.07
N ILE A 302 -3.55 7.73 13.28
CA ILE A 302 -2.81 7.53 14.54
C ILE A 302 -1.93 6.27 14.45
N TYR A 303 -2.46 5.18 13.88
CA TYR A 303 -1.77 3.90 13.74
C TYR A 303 -0.99 3.76 12.43
N GLY A 304 -1.01 4.77 11.55
CA GLY A 304 -0.25 4.79 10.29
C GLY A 304 -0.70 3.72 9.30
N LEU A 305 -2.01 3.45 9.23
CA LEU A 305 -2.55 2.41 8.36
C LEU A 305 -2.50 2.83 6.90
N GLN A 306 -2.03 1.93 6.04
CA GLN A 306 -2.05 2.12 4.59
C GLN A 306 -3.25 1.41 3.93
N ALA A 307 -3.73 0.34 4.55
CA ALA A 307 -4.85 -0.45 4.07
C ALA A 307 -5.50 -1.23 5.22
N ILE A 308 -6.70 -1.76 4.98
CA ILE A 308 -7.38 -2.73 5.83
C ILE A 308 -7.62 -4.02 5.03
N PRO A 309 -7.66 -5.20 5.70
CA PRO A 309 -7.56 -5.41 7.14
C PRO A 309 -6.15 -5.13 7.71
N ALA A 310 -6.09 -4.62 8.94
CA ALA A 310 -4.86 -4.43 9.69
C ALA A 310 -5.14 -4.67 11.19
N ASN A 311 -4.22 -5.32 11.90
CA ASN A 311 -4.39 -5.52 13.31
C ASN A 311 -3.07 -5.49 14.09
N PHE A 312 -3.20 -5.29 15.40
CA PHE A 312 -2.09 -5.22 16.36
C PHE A 312 -2.44 -6.06 17.58
N LEU A 313 -1.60 -7.04 17.90
CA LEU A 313 -1.74 -7.78 19.15
C LEU A 313 -0.99 -7.04 20.26
N ILE A 314 -1.73 -6.61 21.28
CA ILE A 314 -1.23 -5.83 22.41
C ILE A 314 -1.20 -6.72 23.64
N SER A 315 -0.04 -6.79 24.31
CA SER A 315 0.14 -7.54 25.55
C SER A 315 -0.51 -6.84 26.75
N PRO A 316 -0.74 -7.56 27.88
CA PRO A 316 -1.22 -6.96 29.14
C PRO A 316 -0.32 -5.85 29.71
N GLN A 317 0.93 -5.76 29.25
CA GLN A 317 1.87 -4.71 29.62
C GLN A 317 1.78 -3.48 28.69
N GLY A 318 0.85 -3.49 27.72
CA GLY A 318 0.63 -2.40 26.78
C GLY A 318 1.64 -2.32 25.65
N LYS A 319 2.31 -3.43 25.31
CA LYS A 319 3.23 -3.48 24.17
C LYS A 319 2.61 -4.19 22.98
N ILE A 320 2.83 -3.67 21.79
CA ILE A 320 2.54 -4.35 20.53
C ILE A 320 3.52 -5.54 20.41
N VAL A 321 3.01 -6.74 20.30
CA VAL A 321 3.83 -7.97 20.22
C VAL A 321 3.78 -8.61 18.83
N ALA A 322 2.72 -8.36 18.07
CA ALA A 322 2.61 -8.80 16.67
C ALA A 322 1.67 -7.86 15.91
N LYS A 323 1.73 -7.92 14.58
CA LYS A 323 0.92 -7.11 13.65
C LYS A 323 0.45 -7.97 12.49
N ASN A 324 -0.69 -7.58 11.90
CA ASN A 324 -1.20 -8.18 10.66
C ASN A 324 -1.31 -9.70 10.73
N LEU A 325 -1.94 -10.17 11.81
CA LEU A 325 -2.21 -11.58 12.06
C LEU A 325 -3.57 -11.96 11.44
N PHE A 326 -3.58 -12.88 10.49
CA PHE A 326 -4.78 -13.31 9.77
C PHE A 326 -4.86 -14.84 9.71
N GLY A 327 -6.08 -15.40 9.64
CA GLY A 327 -6.29 -16.82 9.49
C GLY A 327 -5.57 -17.65 10.54
N GLU A 328 -4.86 -18.68 10.12
CA GLU A 328 -4.13 -19.59 11.02
C GLU A 328 -2.99 -18.90 11.78
N SER A 329 -2.35 -17.86 11.20
CA SER A 329 -1.28 -17.14 11.89
C SER A 329 -1.80 -16.44 13.17
N LEU A 330 -3.01 -15.88 13.13
CA LEU A 330 -3.66 -15.30 14.31
C LEU A 330 -3.88 -16.37 15.39
N LEU A 331 -4.45 -17.51 15.01
CA LEU A 331 -4.74 -18.58 15.96
C LEU A 331 -3.48 -19.17 16.58
N HIS A 332 -2.42 -19.32 15.79
CA HIS A 332 -1.11 -19.78 16.24
C HIS A 332 -0.48 -18.81 17.25
N GLU A 333 -0.47 -17.52 16.94
CA GLU A 333 0.11 -16.49 17.82
C GLU A 333 -0.67 -16.37 19.13
N LEU A 334 -2.00 -16.44 19.08
CA LEU A 334 -2.83 -16.46 20.28
C LEU A 334 -2.59 -17.73 21.11
N ALA A 335 -2.43 -18.89 20.48
CA ALA A 335 -2.09 -20.12 21.20
C ALA A 335 -0.73 -20.03 21.89
N HIS A 336 0.26 -19.42 21.24
CA HIS A 336 1.58 -19.19 21.83
C HIS A 336 1.51 -18.35 23.11
N HIS A 337 0.70 -17.30 23.13
CA HIS A 337 0.62 -16.36 24.26
C HIS A 337 -0.41 -16.75 25.34
N LEU A 338 -1.51 -17.37 24.95
CA LEU A 338 -2.65 -17.66 25.84
C LEU A 338 -2.81 -19.16 26.15
N GLY A 339 -1.98 -20.00 25.53
CA GLY A 339 -2.03 -21.46 25.66
C GLY A 339 -3.06 -22.09 24.71
N GLU A 340 -2.91 -23.40 24.46
CA GLU A 340 -3.82 -24.18 23.61
C GLU A 340 -5.21 -24.38 24.24
#